data_385308cf8d04562c7dea396f9c379b8e
#
_entry.id   385308cf8d04562c7dea396f9c379b8e
#
_cell.length_a   1.000
_cell.length_b   1.000
_cell.length_c   1.000
_cell.angle_alpha   90.00
_cell.angle_beta   90.00
_cell.angle_gamma   90.00
#
_symmetry.space_group_name_H-M   'P 1'
#
loop_
_entity.id
_entity.type
_entity.pdbx_description
1 polymer ?
#
loop_
_entity_poly.entity_id
_entity_poly.type
_entity_poly.pdbx_seq_one_letter_code
_entity_poly.pdbx_strand_id
1 'polypeptide(L)'
;MTNSNHKAESISPAGYEQNLACIFCDALISDRSRIVQENELAYATRDAFPVTPLHTLIIPKRHVIDYFGLTTDEVVAMHELTLAQKIIIDALDSTVQAYNIGANCGEIAGQSVWHCHIHMIPRRAGDAPHPKGGVRHVIPWKGRV
;
A
#
# COMPACT_ATOMS: atom_id res chain seq x y z
N MET A 1 37.63 -5.44 15.28
CA MET A 1 37.38 -4.70 14.03
C MET A 1 35.91 -4.80 13.74
N THR A 2 35.15 -3.81 14.15
CA THR A 2 33.70 -3.76 14.02
C THR A 2 33.37 -2.99 12.74
N ASN A 3 32.94 -3.70 11.69
CA ASN A 3 32.44 -3.11 10.47
C ASN A 3 30.99 -2.66 10.71
N SER A 4 30.79 -1.40 11.09
CA SER A 4 29.50 -0.74 11.06
C SER A 4 29.21 -0.30 9.63
N ASN A 5 28.48 -1.13 8.87
CA ASN A 5 27.86 -0.72 7.62
C ASN A 5 26.74 0.30 7.94
N HIS A 6 27.09 1.57 7.95
CA HIS A 6 26.11 2.64 7.87
C HIS A 6 25.53 2.63 6.45
N LYS A 7 24.32 2.10 6.28
CA LYS A 7 23.55 2.32 5.06
C LYS A 7 23.30 3.82 4.94
N ALA A 8 23.66 4.39 3.80
CA ALA A 8 23.47 5.79 3.52
C ALA A 8 21.96 6.11 3.56
N GLU A 9 21.55 6.89 4.55
CA GLU A 9 20.24 7.51 4.62
C GLU A 9 20.29 8.75 3.72
N SER A 10 19.45 8.80 2.72
CA SER A 10 19.27 10.01 1.90
C SER A 10 17.98 10.72 2.32
N ILE A 11 18.07 12.01 2.55
CA ILE A 11 16.90 12.86 2.78
C ILE A 11 16.35 13.24 1.40
N SER A 12 15.05 13.00 1.18
CA SER A 12 14.38 13.42 -0.05
C SER A 12 14.34 14.96 -0.13
N PRO A 13 14.13 15.56 -1.33
CA PRO A 13 13.89 16.98 -1.49
C PRO A 13 12.73 17.52 -0.62
N ALA A 14 11.83 16.65 -0.16
CA ALA A 14 10.74 16.96 0.75
C ALA A 14 11.07 16.76 2.24
N GLY A 15 12.33 16.42 2.61
CA GLY A 15 12.79 16.31 4.00
C GLY A 15 12.42 14.99 4.72
N TYR A 16 12.03 13.94 4.00
CA TYR A 16 11.72 12.64 4.61
C TYR A 16 12.95 11.71 4.62
N GLU A 17 13.16 11.01 5.76
CA GLU A 17 14.11 9.89 5.81
C GLU A 17 13.63 8.79 4.86
N GLN A 18 14.50 8.37 3.95
CA GLN A 18 14.23 7.33 2.98
C GLN A 18 15.31 6.26 3.05
N ASN A 19 14.91 5.01 2.88
CA ASN A 19 15.81 3.87 2.83
C ASN A 19 15.99 3.46 1.36
N LEU A 20 17.16 3.72 0.77
CA LEU A 20 17.50 3.38 -0.61
C LEU A 20 17.42 1.88 -0.95
N ALA A 21 17.42 1.00 0.05
CA ALA A 21 17.19 -0.44 -0.15
C ALA A 21 15.70 -0.80 -0.18
N CYS A 22 14.80 0.16 0.03
CA CYS A 22 13.35 -0.03 0.03
C CYS A 22 12.77 0.28 -1.35
N ILE A 23 12.06 -0.68 -1.95
CA ILE A 23 11.45 -0.52 -3.28
C ILE A 23 10.42 0.63 -3.35
N PHE A 24 9.76 0.96 -2.23
CA PHE A 24 8.79 2.05 -2.17
C PHE A 24 9.46 3.42 -2.01
N CYS A 25 10.58 3.50 -1.29
CA CYS A 25 11.40 4.71 -1.28
C CYS A 25 12.05 4.94 -2.64
N ASP A 26 12.56 3.88 -3.28
CA ASP A 26 13.17 3.95 -4.60
C ASP A 26 12.16 4.43 -5.67
N ALA A 27 10.91 3.98 -5.61
CA ALA A 27 9.86 4.44 -6.51
C ALA A 27 9.66 5.96 -6.49
N LEU A 28 9.85 6.62 -5.33
CA LEU A 28 9.75 8.07 -5.20
C LEU A 28 10.95 8.81 -5.79
N ILE A 29 12.13 8.18 -5.79
CA ILE A 29 13.41 8.81 -6.15
C ILE A 29 13.79 8.49 -7.58
N SER A 30 13.76 7.21 -7.94
CA SER A 30 14.41 6.69 -9.16
C SER A 30 13.41 6.33 -10.25
N ASP A 31 12.22 5.83 -9.91
CA ASP A 31 11.22 5.42 -10.89
C ASP A 31 9.80 5.86 -10.52
N ARG A 32 9.51 7.12 -10.81
CA ARG A 32 8.20 7.72 -10.58
C ARG A 32 7.12 7.30 -11.60
N SER A 33 7.50 6.58 -12.66
CA SER A 33 6.57 6.15 -13.72
C SER A 33 5.46 5.25 -13.20
N ARG A 34 5.68 4.56 -12.08
CA ARG A 34 4.72 3.67 -11.43
C ARG A 34 3.72 4.41 -10.51
N ILE A 35 3.97 5.68 -10.18
CA ILE A 35 3.07 6.48 -9.34
C ILE A 35 1.88 6.93 -10.19
N VAL A 36 0.68 6.52 -9.80
CA VAL A 36 -0.56 6.86 -10.51
C VAL A 36 -1.24 8.10 -9.94
N GLN A 37 -0.97 8.42 -8.68
CA GLN A 37 -1.42 9.64 -8.01
C GLN A 37 -0.60 9.89 -6.75
N GLU A 38 -0.49 11.13 -6.31
CA GLU A 38 0.14 11.49 -5.04
C GLU A 38 -0.48 12.75 -4.45
N ASN A 39 -0.27 12.94 -3.16
CA ASN A 39 -0.46 14.19 -2.43
C ASN A 39 0.81 14.54 -1.65
N GLU A 40 0.73 15.46 -0.69
CA GLU A 40 1.91 15.93 0.05
C GLU A 40 2.61 14.79 0.81
N LEU A 41 1.87 13.90 1.48
CA LEU A 41 2.41 12.91 2.42
C LEU A 41 2.37 11.47 1.90
N ALA A 42 1.64 11.18 0.84
CA ALA A 42 1.44 9.82 0.36
C ALA A 42 1.38 9.73 -1.16
N TYR A 43 1.51 8.51 -1.68
CA TYR A 43 1.32 8.23 -3.10
C TYR A 43 0.61 6.89 -3.32
N ALA A 44 0.02 6.74 -4.50
CA ALA A 44 -0.63 5.53 -4.96
C ALA A 44 0.13 4.92 -6.14
N THR A 45 0.27 3.60 -6.16
CA THR A 45 0.83 2.83 -7.29
C THR A 45 -0.01 1.60 -7.56
N ARG A 46 -0.03 1.11 -8.80
CA ARG A 46 -0.60 -0.21 -9.08
C ARG A 46 0.32 -1.29 -8.54
N ASP A 47 -0.27 -2.30 -7.89
CA ASP A 47 0.50 -3.44 -7.40
C ASP A 47 1.17 -4.16 -8.58
N ALA A 48 2.45 -4.52 -8.42
CA ALA A 48 3.20 -5.26 -9.45
C ALA A 48 2.72 -6.72 -9.60
N PHE A 49 2.08 -7.25 -8.55
CA PHE A 49 1.51 -8.60 -8.48
C PHE A 49 0.03 -8.54 -8.09
N PRO A 50 -0.83 -7.94 -8.94
CA PRO A 50 -2.20 -7.65 -8.56
C PRO A 50 -3.02 -8.92 -8.36
N VAL A 51 -3.75 -9.01 -7.25
CA VAL A 51 -4.67 -10.13 -7.00
C VAL A 51 -5.96 -10.00 -7.80
N THR A 52 -6.32 -8.77 -8.17
CA THR A 52 -7.37 -8.45 -9.15
C THR A 52 -6.93 -7.26 -10.01
N PRO A 53 -7.48 -7.05 -11.20
CA PRO A 53 -7.17 -5.86 -12.00
C PRO A 53 -7.37 -4.57 -11.21
N LEU A 54 -6.45 -3.61 -11.38
CA LEU A 54 -6.42 -2.32 -10.69
C LEU A 54 -6.17 -2.39 -9.16
N HIS A 55 -5.66 -3.51 -8.65
CA HIS A 55 -5.15 -3.59 -7.28
C HIS A 55 -4.13 -2.47 -7.05
N THR A 56 -4.38 -1.63 -6.06
CA THR A 56 -3.63 -0.41 -5.80
C THR A 56 -3.03 -0.47 -4.40
N LEU A 57 -1.81 0.05 -4.28
CA LEU A 57 -1.15 0.28 -3.00
C LEU A 57 -1.17 1.77 -2.69
N ILE A 58 -1.53 2.11 -1.47
CA ILE A 58 -1.46 3.48 -0.91
C ILE A 58 -0.32 3.49 0.10
N ILE A 59 0.66 4.36 -0.11
CA ILE A 59 1.98 4.28 0.53
C ILE A 59 2.35 5.67 1.07
N PRO A 60 2.75 5.80 2.35
CA PRO A 60 3.28 7.07 2.86
C PRO A 60 4.63 7.38 2.21
N LYS A 61 4.92 8.66 1.95
CA LYS A 61 6.22 9.06 1.38
C LYS A 61 7.37 8.89 2.38
N ARG A 62 7.11 9.10 3.67
CA ARG A 62 8.07 8.82 4.73
C ARG A 62 8.25 7.32 4.88
N HIS A 63 9.51 6.88 5.04
CA HIS A 63 9.78 5.48 5.36
C HIS A 63 9.32 5.17 6.79
N VAL A 64 8.24 4.44 6.90
CA VAL A 64 7.67 3.94 8.16
C VAL A 64 7.33 2.47 7.99
N ILE A 65 7.67 1.65 8.97
CA ILE A 65 7.65 0.19 8.81
C ILE A 65 6.25 -0.34 8.60
N ASP A 66 5.27 0.11 9.40
CA ASP A 66 3.90 -0.40 9.36
C ASP A 66 2.87 0.69 9.70
N TYR A 67 1.60 0.31 9.72
CA TYR A 67 0.47 1.20 9.97
C TYR A 67 0.55 1.91 11.34
N PHE A 68 1.09 1.24 12.36
CA PHE A 68 1.15 1.78 13.72
C PHE A 68 2.18 2.90 13.88
N GLY A 69 3.14 3.00 12.97
CA GLY A 69 4.11 4.09 12.92
C GLY A 69 3.65 5.35 12.17
N LEU A 70 2.45 5.34 11.57
CA LEU A 70 1.91 6.49 10.84
C LEU A 70 1.53 7.64 11.79
N THR A 71 1.74 8.88 11.34
CA THR A 71 1.14 10.06 11.97
C THR A 71 -0.32 10.21 11.56
N THR A 72 -1.09 11.01 12.32
CA THR A 72 -2.48 11.31 11.97
C THR A 72 -2.60 11.96 10.59
N ASP A 73 -1.69 12.87 10.26
CA ASP A 73 -1.70 13.57 8.97
C ASP A 73 -1.41 12.61 7.80
N GLU A 74 -0.51 11.64 7.99
CA GLU A 74 -0.26 10.58 7.01
C GLU A 74 -1.48 9.68 6.81
N VAL A 75 -2.18 9.31 7.89
CA VAL A 75 -3.42 8.53 7.79
C VAL A 75 -4.48 9.29 7.01
N VAL A 76 -4.66 10.60 7.27
CA VAL A 76 -5.59 11.45 6.52
C VAL A 76 -5.20 11.52 5.05
N ALA A 77 -3.92 11.78 4.74
CA ALA A 77 -3.42 11.86 3.38
C ALA A 77 -3.62 10.55 2.60
N MET A 78 -3.36 9.40 3.23
CA MET A 78 -3.59 8.09 2.65
C MET A 78 -5.08 7.80 2.43
N HIS A 79 -5.94 8.24 3.36
CA HIS A 79 -7.38 8.11 3.21
C HIS A 79 -7.90 8.93 2.02
N GLU A 80 -7.46 10.18 1.87
CA GLU A 80 -7.81 11.03 0.73
C GLU A 80 -7.43 10.40 -0.62
N LEU A 81 -6.23 9.81 -0.72
CA LEU A 81 -5.81 9.07 -1.91
C LEU A 81 -6.66 7.82 -2.15
N THR A 82 -7.05 7.12 -1.09
CA THR A 82 -7.95 5.95 -1.20
C THR A 82 -9.29 6.35 -1.82
N LEU A 83 -9.88 7.47 -1.36
CA LEU A 83 -11.13 7.99 -1.92
C LEU A 83 -10.96 8.43 -3.38
N ALA A 84 -9.88 9.13 -3.70
CA ALA A 84 -9.58 9.58 -5.05
C ALA A 84 -9.37 8.39 -6.01
N GLN A 85 -8.62 7.36 -5.57
CA GLN A 85 -8.42 6.15 -6.36
C GLN A 85 -9.71 5.37 -6.58
N LYS A 86 -10.61 5.34 -5.59
CA LYS A 86 -11.93 4.72 -5.78
C LYS A 86 -12.68 5.36 -6.94
N ILE A 87 -12.73 6.69 -6.99
CA ILE A 87 -13.41 7.43 -8.08
C ILE A 87 -12.78 7.10 -9.43
N ILE A 88 -11.45 7.08 -9.50
CA ILE A 88 -10.71 6.77 -10.74
C ILE A 88 -10.97 5.34 -11.19
N ILE A 89 -10.89 4.37 -10.28
CA ILE A 89 -11.06 2.95 -10.58
C ILE A 89 -12.50 2.67 -11.03
N ASP A 90 -13.50 3.22 -10.34
CA ASP A 90 -14.91 3.06 -10.71
C ASP A 90 -15.19 3.63 -12.11
N ALA A 91 -14.50 4.73 -12.48
CA ALA A 91 -14.63 5.30 -13.83
C ALA A 91 -13.89 4.49 -14.91
N LEU A 92 -12.79 3.82 -14.55
CA LEU A 92 -12.00 2.99 -15.48
C LEU A 92 -12.63 1.63 -15.74
N ASP A 93 -13.32 1.06 -14.75
CA ASP A 93 -13.87 -0.29 -14.83
C ASP A 93 -15.21 -0.37 -14.10
N SER A 94 -16.29 -0.28 -14.85
CA SER A 94 -17.66 -0.37 -14.35
C SER A 94 -18.05 -1.74 -13.78
N THR A 95 -17.21 -2.76 -13.93
CA THR A 95 -17.43 -4.09 -13.34
C THR A 95 -17.00 -4.17 -11.88
N VAL A 96 -16.27 -3.18 -11.37
CA VAL A 96 -15.91 -3.08 -9.95
C VAL A 96 -17.13 -2.72 -9.13
N GLN A 97 -17.45 -3.53 -8.14
CA GLN A 97 -18.66 -3.39 -7.31
C GLN A 97 -18.35 -3.18 -5.83
N ALA A 98 -17.14 -3.52 -5.40
CA ALA A 98 -16.74 -3.47 -3.99
C ALA A 98 -15.22 -3.40 -3.85
N TYR A 99 -14.76 -3.22 -2.61
CA TYR A 99 -13.33 -3.16 -2.29
C TYR A 99 -13.03 -3.91 -1.00
N ASN A 100 -11.87 -4.58 -0.95
CA ASN A 100 -11.21 -4.91 0.30
C ASN A 100 -10.05 -3.93 0.51
N ILE A 101 -9.94 -3.41 1.73
CA ILE A 101 -8.86 -2.48 2.11
C ILE A 101 -8.21 -3.02 3.37
N GLY A 102 -6.87 -3.05 3.41
CA GLY A 102 -6.15 -3.53 4.56
C GLY A 102 -4.64 -3.43 4.43
N ALA A 103 -3.95 -3.54 5.56
CA ALA A 103 -2.50 -3.57 5.66
C ALA A 103 -2.04 -4.81 6.43
N ASN A 104 -0.86 -5.31 6.06
CA ASN A 104 -0.16 -6.33 6.82
C ASN A 104 0.86 -5.65 7.73
N CYS A 105 0.78 -5.90 9.03
CA CYS A 105 1.70 -5.33 10.02
C CYS A 105 2.47 -6.47 10.69
N GLY A 106 3.74 -6.63 10.33
CA GLY A 106 4.64 -7.68 10.81
C GLY A 106 4.64 -8.94 9.94
N GLU A 107 5.71 -9.70 10.06
CA GLU A 107 5.98 -10.91 9.25
C GLU A 107 4.87 -11.96 9.37
N ILE A 108 4.40 -12.22 10.59
CA ILE A 108 3.35 -13.24 10.84
C ILE A 108 2.00 -12.82 10.23
N ALA A 109 1.78 -11.51 10.04
CA ALA A 109 0.61 -11.00 9.33
C ALA A 109 0.80 -10.94 7.80
N GLY A 110 1.96 -11.39 7.30
CA GLY A 110 2.25 -11.45 5.86
C GLY A 110 2.90 -10.19 5.29
N GLN A 111 3.43 -9.29 6.12
CA GLN A 111 4.19 -8.14 5.63
C GLN A 111 5.49 -8.61 4.99
N SER A 112 5.67 -8.30 3.70
CA SER A 112 6.85 -8.69 2.92
C SER A 112 7.76 -7.52 2.56
N VAL A 113 7.26 -6.29 2.58
CA VAL A 113 8.02 -5.05 2.39
C VAL A 113 7.91 -4.22 3.66
N TRP A 114 9.06 -3.88 4.25
CA TRP A 114 9.15 -3.13 5.51
C TRP A 114 9.02 -1.62 5.30
N HIS A 115 7.97 -1.25 4.62
CA HIS A 115 7.47 0.10 4.43
C HIS A 115 5.95 0.00 4.38
N CYS A 116 5.28 0.75 5.23
CA CYS A 116 3.83 0.74 5.34
C CYS A 116 3.15 0.90 3.98
N HIS A 117 2.20 0.03 3.69
CA HIS A 117 1.36 0.14 2.52
C HIS A 117 -0.02 -0.45 2.81
N ILE A 118 -1.03 0.21 2.29
CA ILE A 118 -2.42 -0.23 2.36
C ILE A 118 -2.79 -0.79 1.00
N HIS A 119 -3.26 -2.03 0.98
CA HIS A 119 -3.86 -2.67 -0.18
C HIS A 119 -5.27 -2.13 -0.38
N MET A 120 -5.58 -1.68 -1.59
CA MET A 120 -6.91 -1.38 -2.06
C MET A 120 -7.22 -2.34 -3.22
N ILE A 121 -8.05 -3.34 -2.94
CA ILE A 121 -8.32 -4.47 -3.85
C ILE A 121 -9.73 -4.30 -4.41
N PRO A 122 -9.88 -3.93 -5.69
CA PRO A 122 -11.18 -3.87 -6.36
C PRO A 122 -11.78 -5.27 -6.50
N ARG A 123 -13.08 -5.39 -6.20
CA ARG A 123 -13.78 -6.67 -6.22
C ARG A 123 -14.88 -6.65 -7.28
N ARG A 124 -15.08 -7.83 -7.90
CA ARG A 124 -16.08 -8.05 -8.96
C ARG A 124 -16.92 -9.25 -8.64
N ALA A 125 -18.14 -9.28 -9.13
CA ALA A 125 -18.99 -10.46 -8.97
C ALA A 125 -18.30 -11.71 -9.52
N GLY A 126 -18.25 -12.77 -8.73
CA GLY A 126 -17.66 -14.05 -9.12
C GLY A 126 -16.13 -14.15 -9.01
N ASP A 127 -15.43 -13.13 -8.55
CA ASP A 127 -13.97 -13.16 -8.38
C ASP A 127 -13.51 -14.07 -7.22
N ALA A 128 -14.42 -14.45 -6.34
CA ALA A 128 -14.18 -15.43 -5.28
C ALA A 128 -15.45 -16.27 -5.06
N PRO A 129 -15.31 -17.60 -4.84
CA PRO A 129 -16.46 -18.49 -4.64
C PRO A 129 -17.23 -18.21 -3.34
N HIS A 130 -16.55 -17.71 -2.31
CA HIS A 130 -17.14 -17.46 -0.99
C HIS A 130 -16.62 -16.13 -0.42
N PRO A 131 -17.12 -14.97 -0.88
CA PRO A 131 -16.59 -13.66 -0.48
C PRO A 131 -16.99 -13.23 0.94
N LYS A 132 -18.04 -13.84 1.55
CA LYS A 132 -18.52 -13.47 2.88
C LYS A 132 -17.41 -13.64 3.92
N GLY A 133 -17.22 -12.66 4.77
CA GLY A 133 -16.13 -12.62 5.76
C GLY A 133 -14.89 -11.83 5.30
N GLY A 134 -14.67 -11.69 3.98
CA GLY A 134 -13.63 -10.81 3.42
C GLY A 134 -12.27 -10.94 4.08
N VAL A 135 -11.80 -9.88 4.74
CA VAL A 135 -10.49 -9.83 5.42
C VAL A 135 -10.29 -10.88 6.52
N ARG A 136 -11.35 -11.50 7.03
CA ARG A 136 -11.22 -12.58 8.01
C ARG A 136 -10.57 -13.84 7.45
N HIS A 137 -10.52 -13.98 6.11
CA HIS A 137 -9.87 -15.10 5.43
C HIS A 137 -8.34 -15.06 5.48
N VAL A 138 -7.74 -14.02 6.09
CA VAL A 138 -6.31 -14.02 6.43
C VAL A 138 -5.90 -15.20 7.30
N ILE A 139 -6.84 -15.74 8.08
CA ILE A 139 -6.69 -17.05 8.73
C ILE A 139 -7.47 -18.07 7.91
N PRO A 140 -6.80 -18.97 7.17
CA PRO A 140 -7.47 -19.96 6.34
C PRO A 140 -8.52 -20.76 7.11
N TRP A 141 -9.66 -21.02 6.48
CA TRP A 141 -10.79 -21.80 7.01
C TRP A 141 -11.55 -21.17 8.20
N LYS A 142 -11.07 -20.05 8.78
CA LYS A 142 -11.72 -19.36 9.89
C LYS A 142 -12.49 -18.09 9.50
N GLY A 143 -12.42 -17.68 8.26
CA GLY A 143 -13.09 -16.48 7.77
C GLY A 143 -14.60 -16.61 7.59
N ARG A 144 -15.15 -17.82 7.56
CA ARG A 144 -16.57 -18.07 7.35
C ARG A 144 -17.41 -17.59 8.56
N VAL A 145 -18.47 -16.87 8.30
CA VAL A 145 -19.49 -16.38 9.23
C VAL A 145 -20.88 -16.74 8.72
#